data_d21f9ed3b1a611f6da0555002fce11b6
#
_entry.id   d21f9ed3b1a611f6da0555002fce11b6
#
_cell.length_a   1.000
_cell.length_b   1.000
_cell.length_c   1.000
_cell.angle_alpha   90.00
_cell.angle_beta   90.00
_cell.angle_gamma   90.00
#
_symmetry.space_group_name_H-M   'P 1'
#
loop_
_entity.id
_entity.type
_entity.pdbx_description
1 polymer ?
#
loop_
_entity_poly.entity_id
_entity_poly.type
_entity_poly.pdbx_seq_one_letter_code
_entity_poly.pdbx_strand_id
1 'polypeptide(L)' 'MNYTPEVGDYVKWKQKHFIDEGWVYFKCSDYITIEIGTKDKPDELVNLHKKIHILVVCQSQFWDELKYVKSRNSVTETNV' A
#
# COMPACT_ATOMS: atom_id res chain seq x y z
N MET A 1 14.56 -15.79 2.16
CA MET A 1 13.87 -15.19 3.29
C MET A 1 12.67 -14.42 2.84
N ASN A 2 11.53 -14.74 3.38
CA ASN A 2 10.30 -14.15 2.90
C ASN A 2 9.91 -12.95 3.74
N TYR A 3 9.53 -11.92 3.04
CA TYR A 3 9.04 -10.74 3.71
C TYR A 3 7.54 -10.87 3.94
N THR A 4 7.10 -10.54 5.14
CA THR A 4 5.68 -10.54 5.47
C THR A 4 5.26 -9.10 5.67
N PRO A 5 4.45 -8.56 4.76
CA PRO A 5 4.06 -7.14 4.85
C PRO A 5 3.13 -6.89 6.04
N GLU A 6 3.24 -5.67 6.56
CA GLU A 6 2.38 -5.21 7.64
C GLU A 6 1.72 -3.91 7.24
N VAL A 7 0.55 -3.67 7.79
CA VAL A 7 -0.13 -2.40 7.55
C VAL A 7 0.79 -1.26 8.00
N GLY A 8 0.95 -0.26 7.15
CA GLY A 8 1.82 0.85 7.45
C GLY A 8 3.19 0.74 6.80
N ASP A 9 3.50 -0.39 6.19
CA ASP A 9 4.75 -0.53 5.46
C ASP A 9 4.63 0.13 4.09
N TYR A 10 5.73 0.68 3.62
CA TYR A 10 5.81 1.18 2.25
C TYR A 10 6.59 0.15 1.45
N VAL A 11 5.97 -0.38 0.42
CA VAL A 11 6.54 -1.48 -0.33
C VAL A 11 6.55 -1.18 -1.82
N LYS A 12 7.43 -1.85 -2.52
CA LYS A 12 7.49 -1.85 -3.96
C LYS A 12 7.18 -3.24 -4.46
N TRP A 13 6.31 -3.32 -5.44
CA TRP A 13 5.96 -4.59 -6.06
C TRP A 13 6.39 -4.54 -7.51
N LYS A 14 7.52 -5.14 -7.79
CA LYS A 14 8.06 -5.16 -9.14
C LYS A 14 7.45 -6.31 -9.89
N GLN A 15 6.71 -6.00 -10.92
CA GLN A 15 6.07 -6.98 -11.76
C GLN A 15 6.73 -6.97 -13.11
N LYS A 16 6.32 -7.90 -13.96
CA LYS A 16 6.99 -8.08 -15.23
C LYS A 16 7.03 -6.82 -16.08
N HIS A 17 5.94 -6.09 -16.12
CA HIS A 17 5.84 -4.93 -17.01
C HIS A 17 5.74 -3.60 -16.29
N PHE A 18 5.60 -3.62 -14.99
CA PHE A 18 5.49 -2.36 -14.27
C PHE A 18 5.79 -2.56 -12.79
N ILE A 19 5.92 -1.46 -12.11
CA ILE A 19 6.20 -1.44 -10.68
C ILE A 19 5.10 -0.65 -10.00
N ASP A 20 4.48 -1.26 -9.00
CA ASP A 20 3.55 -0.56 -8.12
C ASP A 20 4.24 -0.32 -6.81
N GLU A 21 4.01 0.83 -6.20
CA GLU A 21 4.56 1.08 -4.89
C GLU A 21 3.61 1.93 -4.09
N GLY A 22 3.62 1.72 -2.80
CA GLY A 22 2.73 2.47 -1.94
C GLY A 22 2.70 1.88 -0.54
N TRP A 23 1.73 2.35 0.22
CA TRP A 23 1.58 1.94 1.62
C TRP A 23 0.64 0.75 1.71
N VAL A 24 1.01 -0.21 2.55
CA VAL A 24 0.10 -1.32 2.84
C VAL A 24 -1.05 -0.75 3.64
N TYR A 25 -2.23 -0.84 3.09
CA TYR A 25 -3.42 -0.23 3.64
C TYR A 25 -4.25 -1.22 4.47
N PHE A 26 -4.34 -2.44 3.99
CA PHE A 26 -5.12 -3.49 4.63
C PHE A 26 -4.40 -4.81 4.49
N LYS A 27 -4.54 -5.66 5.47
CA LYS A 27 -3.91 -6.97 5.44
C LYS A 27 -4.83 -8.02 6.03
N CYS A 28 -4.87 -9.17 5.38
CA CYS A 28 -5.47 -10.35 5.97
C CYS A 28 -4.55 -11.52 5.61
N SER A 29 -4.96 -12.74 5.95
CA SER A 29 -4.08 -13.89 5.72
C SER A 29 -3.89 -14.17 4.24
N ASP A 30 -4.82 -13.77 3.39
CA ASP A 30 -4.80 -14.13 1.98
C ASP A 30 -4.20 -13.06 1.09
N TYR A 31 -4.24 -11.81 1.50
CA TYR A 31 -3.76 -10.73 0.65
C TYR A 31 -3.56 -9.45 1.44
N ILE A 32 -2.90 -8.52 0.80
CA ILE A 32 -2.83 -7.14 1.29
C ILE A 32 -3.34 -6.23 0.19
N THR A 33 -3.67 -5.00 0.56
CA THR A 33 -3.92 -3.97 -0.43
C THR A 33 -2.84 -2.92 -0.27
N ILE A 34 -2.41 -2.39 -1.39
CA ILE A 34 -1.36 -1.37 -1.43
C ILE A 34 -1.98 -0.12 -2.02
N GLU A 35 -1.94 0.95 -1.25
CA GLU A 35 -2.48 2.22 -1.73
C GLU A 35 -1.42 2.92 -2.56
N ILE A 36 -1.64 2.96 -3.85
CA ILE A 36 -0.67 3.52 -4.77
C ILE A 36 -0.95 4.96 -5.14
N GLY A 37 -2.08 5.50 -4.70
CA GLY A 37 -2.37 6.90 -4.94
C GLY A 37 -3.80 7.21 -4.61
N THR A 38 -4.15 8.46 -4.80
CA THR A 38 -5.52 8.93 -4.63
C THR A 38 -5.83 9.88 -5.77
N LYS A 39 -7.11 10.07 -6.02
CA LYS A 39 -7.50 11.08 -6.98
C LYS A 39 -8.85 11.65 -6.57
N ASP A 40 -9.11 12.85 -7.03
CA ASP A 40 -10.35 13.52 -6.71
C ASP A 40 -11.49 12.89 -7.50
N LYS A 41 -12.68 12.94 -6.93
CA LYS A 41 -13.87 12.48 -7.63
C LYS A 41 -14.34 13.60 -8.53
N PRO A 42 -14.19 13.45 -9.81
CA PRO A 42 -14.46 14.58 -10.73
C PRO A 42 -15.91 14.97 -10.85
N ASP A 43 -16.82 14.05 -10.61
CA ASP A 43 -18.22 14.32 -10.84
C ASP A 43 -18.99 14.74 -9.63
N GLU A 44 -18.33 14.90 -8.51
CA GLU A 44 -19.04 15.14 -7.27
C GLU A 44 -18.86 16.55 -6.79
N LEU A 45 -19.73 17.39 -7.23
CA LEU A 45 -19.62 18.80 -6.86
C LEU A 45 -19.85 19.04 -5.38
N VAL A 46 -20.72 18.25 -4.79
CA VAL A 46 -21.00 18.44 -3.37
C VAL A 46 -20.00 17.77 -2.47
N ASN A 47 -19.14 16.97 -3.03
CA ASN A 47 -18.16 16.23 -2.23
C ASN A 47 -16.76 16.57 -2.68
N LEU A 48 -16.47 17.84 -2.72
CA LEU A 48 -15.21 18.31 -3.27
C LEU A 48 -14.00 17.82 -2.51
N HIS A 49 -14.17 17.45 -1.26
CA HIS A 49 -13.05 17.03 -0.46
C HIS A 49 -12.85 15.51 -0.43
N LYS A 50 -13.72 14.80 -1.10
CA LYS A 50 -13.60 13.36 -1.12
C LYS A 50 -12.61 12.92 -2.17
N LYS A 51 -11.89 11.87 -1.83
CA LYS A 51 -10.90 11.31 -2.73
C LYS A 51 -11.14 9.83 -2.92
N ILE A 52 -10.73 9.35 -4.06
CA ILE A 52 -10.76 7.93 -4.37
C ILE A 52 -9.39 7.37 -4.09
N HIS A 53 -9.32 6.37 -3.25
CA HIS A 53 -8.06 5.68 -2.97
C HIS A 53 -7.87 4.58 -3.99
N ILE A 54 -6.72 4.58 -4.60
CA ILE A 54 -6.41 3.57 -5.61
C ILE A 54 -5.62 2.47 -4.94
N LEU A 55 -6.20 1.29 -4.89
CA LEU A 55 -5.62 0.16 -4.20
C LEU A 55 -5.31 -0.96 -5.16
N VAL A 56 -4.19 -1.62 -4.92
CA VAL A 56 -3.80 -2.80 -5.68
C VAL A 56 -3.80 -3.97 -4.71
N VAL A 57 -4.38 -5.08 -5.12
CA VAL A 57 -4.42 -6.29 -4.31
C VAL A 57 -3.21 -7.15 -4.62
N CYS A 58 -2.50 -7.55 -3.57
CA CYS A 58 -1.36 -8.45 -3.71
C CYS A 58 -1.62 -9.68 -2.86
N GLN A 59 -1.86 -10.80 -3.51
CA GLN A 59 -2.15 -12.04 -2.82
C GLN A 59 -0.90 -12.58 -2.13
N SER A 60 -1.12 -13.33 -1.06
CA SER A 60 -0.02 -13.76 -0.21
C SER A 60 1.04 -14.54 -0.96
N GLN A 61 0.64 -15.26 -2.00
CA GLN A 61 1.61 -16.04 -2.76
C GLN A 61 2.61 -15.19 -3.52
N PHE A 62 2.34 -13.89 -3.64
CA PHE A 62 3.22 -12.97 -4.33
C PHE A 62 3.99 -12.07 -3.38
N TRP A 63 3.85 -12.26 -2.08
CA TRP A 63 4.52 -11.39 -1.13
C TRP A 63 6.04 -11.46 -1.24
N ASP A 64 6.56 -12.56 -1.75
CA ASP A 64 8.01 -12.67 -1.95
C ASP A 64 8.53 -11.71 -2.99
N GLU A 65 7.64 -11.19 -3.82
CA GLU A 65 8.03 -10.24 -4.85
C GLU A 65 8.04 -8.81 -4.35
N LEU A 66 7.59 -8.60 -3.14
CA LEU A 66 7.54 -7.27 -2.56
C LEU A 66 8.88 -6.89 -1.98
N LYS A 67 9.22 -5.62 -2.11
CA LYS A 67 10.42 -5.09 -1.49
C LYS A 67 10.02 -4.08 -0.43
N TYR A 68 10.45 -4.31 0.77
CA TYR A 68 10.18 -3.40 1.87
C TYR A 68 11.06 -2.16 1.75
N VAL A 69 10.46 -1.00 1.90
CA VAL A 69 11.19 0.25 1.83
C VAL A 69 11.29 0.91 3.19
N LYS A 70 10.16 1.09 3.85
CA LYS A 70 10.13 1.74 5.15
C LYS A 70 8.79 1.50 5.80
N SER A 71 8.67 1.86 7.04
CA SER A 71 7.44 1.66 7.77
C SER A 71 7.06 2.93 8.51
N ARG A 72 5.78 3.27 8.48
CA ARG A 72 5.28 4.37 9.28
C ARG A 72 5.43 4.10 10.75
N ASN A 73 5.30 2.84 11.10
CA ASN A 73 5.26 2.48 12.51
C ASN A 73 6.58 2.68 13.21
N SER A 74 7.65 2.58 12.47
CA SER A 74 8.96 2.70 13.08
C SER A 74 9.29 4.14 13.48
N VAL A 75 8.58 5.09 12.91
CA VAL A 75 8.87 6.49 13.17
C VAL A 75 8.47 6.90 14.59
N THR A 76 7.38 6.36 15.05
CA THR A 76 6.85 6.79 16.33
C THR A 76 7.73 6.44 17.52
N GLU A 77 8.56 5.45 17.34
CA GLU A 77 9.37 5.01 18.46
C GLU A 77 10.48 5.95 18.81
N THR A 78 10.93 6.70 17.86
CA THR A 78 12.06 7.57 18.08
C THR A 78 11.69 8.85 18.82
N ASN A 79 10.44 9.08 18.97
CA ASN A 79 9.98 10.33 19.57
C ASN A 79 9.68 10.22 21.04
N VAL A 80 9.98 9.14 21.60
CA VAL A 80 9.61 8.91 22.99
C VAL A 80 10.70 9.36 23.94
#